data_8fc7ae36a3e449a91ea88cb5bd01c55e
#
_entry.id   8fc7ae36a3e449a91ea88cb5bd01c55e
#
_cell.length_a   1.000
_cell.length_b   1.000
_cell.length_c   1.000
_cell.angle_alpha   90.00
_cell.angle_beta   90.00
_cell.angle_gamma   90.00
#
_symmetry.space_group_name_H-M   'P 1'
#
loop_
_entity.id
_entity.type
_entity.pdbx_description
1 polymer ?
#
loop_
_entity_poly.entity_id
_entity_poly.type
_entity_poly.pdbx_seq_one_letter_code
_entity_poly.pdbx_strand_id
1 'polypeptide(L)'
;MYKRQLQRSARHIASGVDLDQAFAVGKHAVKYASKNMHGVMPVIKRISNDPYKWTIEPASLKKIANVEKKLPASFITKDGYGITKKGIAYFKPLISGKLEHKFSSMPKYKKGKLKLVKKKLPLWV
;
A
#
# COMPACT_ATOMS: atom_id res chain seq x y z
N MET A 1 -18.07 -3.57 12.09
CA MET A 1 -17.20 -2.76 11.21
C MET A 1 -15.72 -2.82 11.59
N TYR A 2 -15.35 -3.13 12.83
CA TYR A 2 -13.97 -3.18 13.33
C TYR A 2 -13.16 -4.43 12.94
N LYS A 3 -13.81 -5.51 12.56
CA LYS A 3 -13.15 -6.81 12.26
C LYS A 3 -12.23 -6.79 11.02
N ARG A 4 -12.38 -5.81 10.11
CA ARG A 4 -11.56 -5.72 8.88
C ARG A 4 -10.30 -4.86 9.01
N GLN A 5 -10.14 -4.09 10.07
CA GLN A 5 -8.98 -3.21 10.24
C GLN A 5 -7.69 -4.00 10.46
N LEU A 6 -7.74 -5.09 11.22
CA LEU A 6 -6.58 -5.96 11.43
C LEU A 6 -6.12 -6.65 10.15
N GLN A 7 -7.03 -7.01 9.26
CA GLN A 7 -6.68 -7.57 7.95
C GLN A 7 -5.98 -6.55 7.05
N ARG A 8 -6.39 -5.28 7.09
CA ARG A 8 -5.78 -4.21 6.30
C ARG A 8 -4.41 -3.78 6.82
N SER A 9 -4.16 -3.95 8.11
CA SER A 9 -2.87 -3.68 8.74
C SER A 9 -1.94 -4.88 8.77
N ALA A 10 -2.34 -6.01 8.19
CA ALA A 10 -1.51 -7.20 8.11
C ALA A 10 -0.29 -6.95 7.19
N ARG A 11 0.90 -7.04 7.76
CA ARG A 11 2.16 -6.73 7.08
C ARG A 11 2.70 -7.85 6.19
N HIS A 12 2.10 -9.02 6.22
CA HIS A 12 2.56 -10.18 5.45
C HIS A 12 2.40 -10.02 3.93
N ILE A 13 1.63 -9.02 3.50
CA ILE A 13 1.45 -8.65 2.09
C ILE A 13 1.74 -7.14 1.95
N ALA A 14 2.97 -6.73 2.19
CA ALA A 14 3.39 -5.36 1.97
C ALA A 14 4.32 -5.29 0.76
N SER A 15 4.15 -4.27 -0.07
CA SER A 15 5.07 -3.93 -1.15
C SER A 15 6.28 -3.18 -0.60
N GLY A 16 7.48 -3.46 -1.10
CA GLY A 16 8.66 -2.67 -0.75
C GLY A 16 8.49 -1.19 -1.08
N VAL A 17 7.91 -0.90 -2.24
CA VAL A 17 7.62 0.48 -2.68
C VAL A 17 6.66 1.18 -1.73
N ASP A 18 5.61 0.50 -1.26
CA ASP A 18 4.67 1.06 -0.30
C ASP A 18 5.33 1.41 1.04
N LEU A 19 6.21 0.55 1.53
CA LEU A 19 6.95 0.79 2.77
C LEU A 19 7.88 1.99 2.65
N ASP A 20 8.64 2.08 1.56
CA ASP A 20 9.54 3.21 1.30
C ASP A 20 8.77 4.52 1.18
N GLN A 21 7.65 4.50 0.49
CA GLN A 21 6.78 5.66 0.35
C GLN A 21 6.14 6.06 1.68
N ALA A 22 5.63 5.11 2.45
CA ALA A 22 5.04 5.38 3.76
C ALA A 22 6.08 5.99 4.72
N PHE A 23 7.30 5.45 4.74
CA PHE A 23 8.40 6.00 5.54
C PHE A 23 8.77 7.42 5.10
N ALA A 24 8.88 7.66 3.79
CA ALA A 24 9.19 8.98 3.24
C ALA A 24 8.10 10.01 3.55
N VAL A 25 6.83 9.62 3.46
CA VAL A 25 5.69 10.48 3.83
C VAL A 25 5.78 10.87 5.31
N GLY A 26 6.00 9.90 6.21
CA GLY A 26 6.16 10.16 7.64
C GLY A 26 7.32 11.11 7.93
N LYS A 27 8.48 10.88 7.31
CA LYS A 27 9.66 11.75 7.44
C LYS A 27 9.38 13.19 6.98
N HIS A 28 8.68 13.35 5.85
CA HIS A 28 8.33 14.68 5.34
C HIS A 28 7.26 15.38 6.19
N ALA A 29 6.32 14.63 6.79
CA ALA A 29 5.36 15.19 7.73
C ALA A 29 6.06 15.85 8.92
N VAL A 30 7.02 15.17 9.54
CA VAL A 30 7.83 15.72 10.62
C VAL A 30 8.64 16.94 10.15
N LYS A 31 9.26 16.86 8.96
CA LYS A 31 10.00 17.97 8.37
C LYS A 31 9.13 19.19 8.11
N TYR A 32 7.88 19.01 7.67
CA TYR A 32 6.97 20.15 7.46
C TYR A 32 6.52 20.76 8.80
N ALA A 33 6.22 19.92 9.79
CA ALA A 33 5.88 20.38 11.13
C ALA A 33 7.03 21.19 11.75
N SER A 34 8.29 20.71 11.67
CA SER A 34 9.45 21.43 12.18
C SER A 34 9.75 22.75 11.46
N LYS A 35 9.23 22.92 10.25
CA LYS A 35 9.28 24.18 9.48
C LYS A 35 8.08 25.08 9.69
N ASN A 36 7.21 24.78 10.66
CA ASN A 36 5.95 25.51 10.93
C ASN A 36 5.02 25.60 9.71
N MET A 37 5.05 24.59 8.81
CA MET A 37 4.14 24.52 7.67
C MET A 37 2.80 23.94 8.14
N HIS A 38 1.83 24.81 8.40
CA HIS A 38 0.49 24.42 8.85
C HIS A 38 -0.49 24.23 7.69
N GLY A 39 -1.48 23.38 7.89
CA GLY A 39 -2.54 23.13 6.89
C GLY A 39 -2.07 22.45 5.61
N VAL A 40 -0.96 21.71 5.68
CA VAL A 40 -0.40 20.92 4.57
C VAL A 40 -0.24 19.46 4.95
N MET A 41 -0.30 18.59 3.95
CA MET A 41 0.05 17.19 4.09
C MET A 41 1.09 16.78 3.03
N PRO A 42 2.01 15.86 3.34
CA PRO A 42 2.89 15.30 2.32
C PRO A 42 2.10 14.39 1.39
N VAL A 43 2.26 14.57 0.09
CA VAL A 43 1.64 13.74 -0.93
C VAL A 43 2.70 13.12 -1.83
N ILE A 44 2.46 11.89 -2.27
CA ILE A 44 3.32 11.19 -3.21
C ILE A 44 2.97 11.67 -4.61
N LYS A 45 3.92 12.31 -5.28
CA LYS A 45 3.80 12.69 -6.68
C LYS A 45 4.60 11.73 -7.55
N ARG A 46 3.92 11.02 -8.42
CA ARG A 46 4.55 10.15 -9.42
C ARG A 46 5.17 11.03 -10.54
N ILE A 47 6.44 10.78 -10.85
CA ILE A 47 7.19 11.47 -11.89
C ILE A 47 7.21 10.63 -13.17
N SER A 48 7.52 9.33 -13.05
CA SER A 48 7.69 8.41 -14.17
C SER A 48 7.18 7.01 -13.82
N ASN A 49 6.76 6.25 -14.83
CA ASN A 49 6.32 4.86 -14.69
C ASN A 49 7.45 3.86 -14.94
N ASP A 50 8.33 4.14 -15.90
CA ASP A 50 9.44 3.27 -16.27
C ASP A 50 10.70 4.11 -16.57
N PRO A 51 11.74 4.05 -15.74
CA PRO A 51 11.70 3.48 -14.40
C PRO A 51 10.74 4.23 -13.46
N TYR A 52 10.16 3.52 -12.49
CA TYR A 52 9.24 4.14 -11.52
C TYR A 52 9.97 5.16 -10.65
N LYS A 53 9.56 6.42 -10.74
CA LYS A 53 10.10 7.52 -9.92
C LYS A 53 8.98 8.31 -9.28
N TRP A 54 9.22 8.74 -8.06
CA TRP A 54 8.28 9.51 -7.26
C TRP A 54 9.00 10.54 -6.39
N THR A 55 8.28 11.53 -5.93
CA THR A 55 8.75 12.54 -4.99
C THR A 55 7.65 12.86 -3.98
N ILE A 56 8.02 13.52 -2.88
CA ILE A 56 7.07 14.01 -1.89
C ILE A 56 6.96 15.52 -1.99
N GLU A 57 5.74 16.00 -2.13
CA GLU A 57 5.42 17.43 -2.19
C GLU A 57 4.42 17.81 -1.11
N PRO A 58 4.42 19.04 -0.60
CA PRO A 58 3.38 19.52 0.28
C PRO A 58 2.12 19.85 -0.52
N ALA A 59 0.97 19.42 -0.04
CA ALA A 59 -0.31 19.78 -0.61
C ALA A 59 -1.20 20.42 0.45
N SER A 60 -1.93 21.46 0.07
CA SER A 60 -2.84 22.17 0.98
C SER A 60 -4.02 21.28 1.37
N LEU A 61 -4.27 21.14 2.67
CA LEU A 61 -5.42 20.40 3.19
C LEU A 61 -6.76 20.96 2.70
N LYS A 62 -6.86 22.28 2.49
CA LYS A 62 -8.08 22.91 1.95
C LYS A 62 -8.50 22.38 0.58
N LYS A 63 -7.51 21.92 -0.23
CA LYS A 63 -7.77 21.39 -1.58
C LYS A 63 -8.05 19.89 -1.58
N ILE A 64 -7.74 19.19 -0.50
CA ILE A 64 -7.79 17.72 -0.45
C ILE A 64 -8.90 17.25 0.49
N ALA A 65 -9.13 17.96 1.59
CA ALA A 65 -10.14 17.58 2.56
C ALA A 65 -11.53 17.54 1.92
N ASN A 66 -12.25 16.45 2.17
CA ASN A 66 -13.60 16.19 1.65
C ASN A 66 -13.69 16.07 0.11
N VAL A 67 -12.56 15.90 -0.59
CA VAL A 67 -12.54 15.65 -2.03
C VAL A 67 -12.29 14.18 -2.29
N GLU A 68 -13.26 13.47 -2.90
CA GLU A 68 -13.12 12.09 -3.29
C GLU A 68 -12.36 11.98 -4.62
N LYS A 69 -11.29 11.19 -4.65
CA LYS A 69 -10.58 10.85 -5.88
C LYS A 69 -10.96 9.45 -6.33
N LYS A 70 -11.82 9.37 -7.35
CA LYS A 70 -12.24 8.09 -7.95
C LYS A 70 -11.17 7.49 -8.84
N LEU A 71 -11.20 6.16 -8.96
CA LEU A 71 -10.37 5.44 -9.92
C LEU A 71 -10.81 5.84 -11.34
N PRO A 72 -9.87 6.19 -12.26
CA PRO A 72 -10.21 6.52 -13.63
C PRO A 72 -10.92 5.36 -14.34
N ALA A 73 -12.05 5.62 -14.98
CA ALA A 73 -12.79 4.60 -15.73
C ALA A 73 -11.94 3.90 -16.81
N SER A 74 -10.93 4.60 -17.35
CA SER A 74 -9.97 4.04 -18.31
C SER A 74 -9.10 2.90 -17.75
N PHE A 75 -9.11 2.67 -16.44
CA PHE A 75 -8.37 1.58 -15.80
C PHE A 75 -9.21 0.31 -15.66
N ILE A 76 -10.51 0.43 -15.82
CA ILE A 76 -11.47 -0.67 -15.69
C ILE A 76 -11.88 -1.13 -17.09
N THR A 77 -12.00 -2.43 -17.32
CA THR A 77 -12.48 -2.98 -18.58
C THR A 77 -13.97 -2.65 -18.79
N LYS A 78 -14.46 -2.70 -20.02
CA LYS A 78 -15.85 -2.34 -20.35
C LYS A 78 -16.90 -3.21 -19.64
N ASP A 79 -16.55 -4.46 -19.35
CA ASP A 79 -17.38 -5.41 -18.60
C ASP A 79 -17.41 -5.14 -17.08
N GLY A 80 -16.55 -4.23 -16.58
CA GLY A 80 -16.49 -3.85 -15.17
C GLY A 80 -15.73 -4.82 -14.25
N TYR A 81 -15.30 -5.96 -14.74
CA TYR A 81 -14.69 -7.02 -13.90
C TYR A 81 -13.17 -7.11 -14.00
N GLY A 82 -12.57 -6.47 -14.98
CA GLY A 82 -11.13 -6.56 -15.23
C GLY A 82 -10.41 -5.21 -15.17
N ILE A 83 -9.09 -5.27 -15.26
CA ILE A 83 -8.19 -4.10 -15.30
C ILE A 83 -7.60 -4.00 -16.69
N THR A 84 -7.62 -2.81 -17.29
CA THR A 84 -7.03 -2.55 -18.60
C THR A 84 -5.50 -2.58 -18.55
N LYS A 85 -4.85 -2.73 -19.71
CA LYS A 85 -3.38 -2.64 -19.82
C LYS A 85 -2.84 -1.34 -19.21
N LYS A 86 -3.58 -0.23 -19.35
CA LYS A 86 -3.23 1.07 -18.75
C LYS A 86 -3.28 1.02 -17.22
N GLY A 87 -4.31 0.38 -16.65
CA GLY A 87 -4.41 0.16 -15.22
C GLY A 87 -3.27 -0.72 -14.69
N ILE A 88 -2.96 -1.83 -15.38
CA ILE A 88 -1.85 -2.72 -15.02
C ILE A 88 -0.52 -1.96 -15.02
N ALA A 89 -0.23 -1.17 -16.05
CA ALA A 89 0.98 -0.35 -16.12
C ALA A 89 1.08 0.66 -14.97
N TYR A 90 -0.06 1.17 -14.50
CA TYR A 90 -0.10 2.07 -13.35
C TYR A 90 0.16 1.33 -12.03
N PHE A 91 -0.45 0.17 -11.81
CA PHE A 91 -0.37 -0.55 -10.53
C PHE A 91 0.89 -1.41 -10.39
N LYS A 92 1.40 -1.97 -11.49
CA LYS A 92 2.55 -2.89 -11.46
C LYS A 92 3.75 -2.36 -10.67
N PRO A 93 4.21 -1.11 -10.82
CA PRO A 93 5.32 -0.58 -10.02
C PRO A 93 5.04 -0.47 -8.53
N LEU A 94 3.77 -0.31 -8.14
CA LEU A 94 3.38 -0.14 -6.73
C LEU A 94 3.41 -1.45 -5.95
N ILE A 95 3.24 -2.59 -6.63
CA ILE A 95 3.27 -3.93 -6.03
C ILE A 95 4.62 -4.63 -6.22
N SER A 96 5.57 -3.96 -6.85
CA SER A 96 6.93 -4.48 -7.04
C SER A 96 7.86 -4.02 -5.91
N GLY A 97 8.98 -4.69 -5.79
CA GLY A 97 9.98 -4.40 -4.78
C GLY A 97 10.25 -5.61 -3.89
N LYS A 98 11.52 -5.80 -3.53
CA LYS A 98 11.90 -6.84 -2.56
C LYS A 98 11.58 -6.30 -1.17
N LEU A 99 10.81 -7.05 -0.40
CA LEU A 99 10.72 -6.86 1.04
C LEU A 99 12.06 -7.29 1.65
N GLU A 100 12.96 -6.36 1.86
CA GLU A 100 14.25 -6.62 2.54
C GLU A 100 14.07 -6.87 4.04
N HIS A 101 12.89 -6.59 4.56
CA HIS A 101 12.61 -6.89 5.96
C HIS A 101 12.28 -8.38 6.13
N LYS A 102 12.85 -8.99 7.16
CA LYS A 102 12.66 -10.38 7.61
C LYS A 102 11.21 -10.76 7.97
N PHE A 103 10.23 -9.98 7.56
CA PHE A 103 8.82 -10.31 7.69
C PHE A 103 8.45 -11.24 6.54
N SER A 104 8.19 -12.43 6.93
CA SER A 104 7.74 -13.58 6.16
C SER A 104 7.35 -13.27 4.72
N SER A 105 8.17 -13.75 3.77
CA SER A 105 7.67 -14.07 2.44
C SER A 105 6.30 -14.73 2.58
N MET A 106 5.37 -14.44 1.66
CA MET A 106 4.12 -15.20 1.57
C MET A 106 4.42 -16.68 1.78
N PRO A 107 3.67 -17.39 2.63
CA PRO A 107 3.90 -18.80 2.81
C PRO A 107 3.86 -19.48 1.46
N LYS A 108 4.97 -20.12 1.09
CA LYS A 108 5.03 -20.90 -0.15
C LYS A 108 4.11 -22.09 0.03
N TYR A 109 2.93 -22.01 -0.53
CA TYR A 109 2.02 -23.15 -0.61
C TYR A 109 2.70 -24.23 -1.46
N LYS A 110 3.29 -25.23 -0.84
CA LYS A 110 3.67 -26.46 -1.52
C LYS A 110 2.37 -27.13 -1.95
N LYS A 111 2.11 -27.11 -3.26
CA LYS A 111 1.02 -27.83 -3.94
C LYS A 111 0.10 -28.62 -3.00
N GLY A 112 -0.93 -28.02 -2.53
CA GLY A 112 -2.23 -28.63 -2.22
C GLY A 112 -2.34 -29.53 -0.97
N LYS A 113 -1.33 -29.69 -0.12
CA LYS A 113 -1.49 -30.47 1.10
C LYS A 113 -1.07 -29.66 2.32
N LEU A 114 -2.04 -29.10 3.00
CA LEU A 114 -1.88 -28.62 4.38
C LEU A 114 -1.51 -29.82 5.28
N LYS A 115 -0.29 -29.84 5.81
CA LYS A 115 0.04 -30.74 6.91
C LYS A 115 -0.64 -30.19 8.16
N LEU A 116 -1.78 -30.77 8.51
CA LEU A 116 -2.44 -30.49 9.78
C LEU A 116 -1.52 -30.96 10.92
N VAL A 117 -0.93 -30.01 11.62
CA VAL A 117 -0.24 -30.29 12.87
C VAL A 117 -1.34 -30.51 13.91
N LYS A 118 -1.53 -31.77 14.34
CA LYS A 118 -2.38 -32.11 15.46
C LYS A 118 -1.73 -31.59 16.76
N LYS A 119 -1.83 -30.30 17.00
CA LYS A 119 -1.46 -29.74 18.30
C LYS A 119 -2.67 -29.89 19.21
N LYS A 120 -2.60 -30.79 20.18
CA LYS A 120 -3.57 -30.78 21.27
C LYS A 120 -3.41 -29.45 22.01
N LEU A 121 -4.38 -28.60 21.87
CA LEU A 121 -4.47 -27.40 22.72
C LEU A 121 -4.69 -27.89 24.15
N PRO A 122 -3.98 -27.36 25.16
CA PRO A 122 -4.31 -27.65 26.55
C PRO A 122 -5.75 -27.22 26.77
N LEU A 123 -6.54 -28.13 27.34
CA LEU A 123 -7.87 -27.79 27.82
C LEU A 123 -7.72 -26.72 28.90
N TRP A 124 -8.27 -25.55 28.63
CA TRP A 124 -8.44 -24.54 29.66
C TRP A 124 -9.50 -25.06 30.64
N VAL A 125 -9.06 -25.47 31.82
CA VAL A 125 -9.91 -25.74 32.96
C VAL A 125 -10.22 -24.44 33.66
#